data_daabd80fa9e3e3980bed4de888a211af
#
_entry.id   daabd80fa9e3e3980bed4de888a211af
#
_cell.length_a   1.000
_cell.length_b   1.000
_cell.length_c   1.000
_cell.angle_alpha   90.00
_cell.angle_beta   90.00
_cell.angle_gamma   90.00
#
_symmetry.space_group_name_H-M   'P 1'
#
loop_
_entity.id
_entity.type
_entity.pdbx_description
1 polymer ?
#
loop_
_entity_poly.entity_id
_entity_poly.type
_entity_poly.pdbx_seq_one_letter_code
_entity_poly.pdbx_strand_id
1 'polypeptide(L)'
;MFVLSLSKAEEWEPAKDGTMSNQPRVAKVLAALLMSMTAGAVVLMALGNNPPSAGLFSLSANYLKHLDSVEKAIRSRAYQSPGRWDRIEIYYSGTKAGNIEQLASLSGLAGVEDINCHFVICNRLGGDDGQIQPTEKWQRQWSIIPGRNWYGSGQTIRICVVADGKTIYPTGYQKQKTQVLVEELQRTFGILAESVYYPGSWR
;
A
#
# COMPACT_ATOMS: atom_id res chain seq x y z
N MET A 1 -0.07 94.39 47.04
CA MET A 1 1.02 93.78 47.80
C MET A 1 0.80 92.28 47.81
N PHE A 2 1.26 91.62 46.76
CA PHE A 2 1.21 90.17 46.67
C PHE A 2 2.50 89.64 46.07
N VAL A 3 3.11 88.81 46.87
CA VAL A 3 4.42 88.20 46.58
C VAL A 3 4.22 86.96 45.75
N LEU A 4 4.88 86.94 44.59
CA LEU A 4 4.90 85.78 43.69
C LEU A 4 5.94 84.78 44.19
N SER A 5 5.52 83.64 44.63
CA SER A 5 6.31 82.46 44.90
C SER A 5 6.65 81.73 43.63
N LEU A 6 7.91 81.62 43.27
CA LEU A 6 8.46 80.81 42.22
C LEU A 6 8.36 79.30 42.60
N SER A 7 7.57 78.57 41.90
CA SER A 7 7.50 77.11 41.93
C SER A 7 8.68 76.54 41.10
N LYS A 8 9.44 75.69 41.76
CA LYS A 8 10.57 74.92 41.27
C LYS A 8 10.16 73.96 40.18
N ALA A 9 10.82 74.06 39.05
CA ALA A 9 10.65 73.06 37.94
C ALA A 9 11.25 71.75 38.42
N GLU A 10 10.41 70.74 38.48
CA GLU A 10 10.86 69.35 38.63
C GLU A 10 11.42 68.85 37.29
N GLU A 11 12.67 68.54 37.34
CA GLU A 11 13.48 67.91 36.29
C GLU A 11 12.97 66.45 36.10
N TRP A 12 12.34 66.19 34.99
CA TRP A 12 11.84 64.90 34.65
C TRP A 12 13.00 64.04 34.10
N GLU A 13 13.51 63.10 34.95
CA GLU A 13 14.46 62.09 34.51
C GLU A 13 13.70 61.02 33.72
N PRO A 14 14.15 60.70 32.46
CA PRO A 14 13.55 59.59 31.74
C PRO A 14 14.00 58.27 32.38
N ALA A 15 13.00 57.46 32.73
CA ALA A 15 13.18 56.10 33.20
C ALA A 15 14.05 55.31 32.23
N LYS A 16 15.15 54.78 32.71
CA LYS A 16 15.99 53.82 32.00
C LYS A 16 15.19 52.54 31.81
N ASP A 17 14.69 52.32 30.58
CA ASP A 17 14.12 51.07 30.15
C ASP A 17 15.12 49.94 30.23
N GLY A 18 15.01 49.16 31.29
CA GLY A 18 15.81 47.98 31.56
C GLY A 18 15.21 46.72 30.92
N THR A 19 14.87 46.71 29.61
CA THR A 19 14.30 45.53 28.99
C THR A 19 14.78 45.29 27.56
N MET A 20 16.08 45.35 27.30
CA MET A 20 16.63 44.98 25.99
C MET A 20 17.81 44.02 26.00
N SER A 21 17.98 43.18 27.01
CA SER A 21 19.11 42.24 27.01
C SER A 21 18.78 40.84 26.40
N ASN A 22 17.53 40.53 26.11
CA ASN A 22 17.15 39.20 25.56
C ASN A 22 16.96 39.14 24.03
N GLN A 23 16.80 40.28 23.34
CA GLN A 23 16.66 40.32 21.90
C GLN A 23 17.82 39.72 21.10
N PRO A 24 19.10 39.99 21.43
CA PRO A 24 20.20 39.42 20.66
C PRO A 24 20.34 37.90 20.81
N ARG A 25 19.89 37.32 21.92
CA ARG A 25 19.93 35.87 22.12
C ARG A 25 18.85 35.16 21.31
N VAL A 26 17.63 35.68 21.29
CA VAL A 26 16.51 35.15 20.49
C VAL A 26 16.83 35.29 18.99
N ALA A 27 17.36 36.42 18.55
CA ALA A 27 17.79 36.64 17.18
C ALA A 27 18.90 35.66 16.75
N LYS A 28 19.87 35.38 17.60
CA LYS A 28 20.94 34.41 17.36
C LYS A 28 20.39 32.97 17.26
N VAL A 29 19.46 32.59 18.12
CA VAL A 29 18.83 31.27 18.07
C VAL A 29 17.98 31.10 16.80
N LEU A 30 17.18 32.11 16.45
CA LEU A 30 16.40 32.09 15.19
C LEU A 30 17.30 32.06 13.95
N ALA A 31 18.38 32.82 13.91
CA ALA A 31 19.34 32.79 12.82
C ALA A 31 20.05 31.43 12.71
N ALA A 32 20.42 30.81 13.82
CA ALA A 32 21.00 29.46 13.83
C ALA A 32 20.01 28.40 13.35
N LEU A 33 18.74 28.51 13.72
CA LEU A 33 17.68 27.59 13.30
C LEU A 33 17.38 27.74 11.82
N LEU A 34 17.31 28.96 11.29
CA LEU A 34 17.15 29.21 9.86
C LEU A 34 18.36 28.70 9.06
N MET A 35 19.60 28.91 9.53
CA MET A 35 20.78 28.36 8.86
C MET A 35 20.78 26.83 8.87
N SER A 36 20.36 26.18 9.94
CA SER A 36 20.28 24.72 9.97
C SER A 36 19.23 24.18 9.02
N MET A 37 18.07 24.83 8.90
CA MET A 37 17.03 24.45 7.95
C MET A 37 17.45 24.65 6.50
N THR A 38 18.12 25.77 6.18
CA THR A 38 18.61 26.03 4.82
C THR A 38 19.76 25.09 4.44
N ALA A 39 20.71 24.84 5.36
CA ALA A 39 21.78 23.87 5.13
C ALA A 39 21.20 22.46 4.92
N GLY A 40 20.21 22.05 5.72
CA GLY A 40 19.49 20.78 5.52
C GLY A 40 18.80 20.69 4.17
N ALA A 41 18.12 21.74 3.73
CA ALA A 41 17.47 21.80 2.42
C ALA A 41 18.48 21.72 1.26
N VAL A 42 19.61 22.41 1.37
CA VAL A 42 20.68 22.37 0.35
C VAL A 42 21.34 21.00 0.28
N VAL A 43 21.59 20.35 1.43
CA VAL A 43 22.12 18.98 1.48
C VAL A 43 21.13 17.99 0.85
N LEU A 44 19.83 18.13 1.13
CA LEU A 44 18.80 17.29 0.51
C LEU A 44 18.68 17.52 -1.01
N MET A 45 18.87 18.77 -1.49
CA MET A 45 18.92 19.05 -2.92
C MET A 45 20.23 18.58 -3.57
N ALA A 46 21.35 18.62 -2.87
CA ALA A 46 22.65 18.19 -3.40
C ALA A 46 22.82 16.67 -3.42
N LEU A 47 22.13 15.93 -2.55
CA LEU A 47 22.11 14.46 -2.56
C LEU A 47 21.35 13.86 -3.74
N GLY A 48 20.94 14.71 -4.68
CA GLY A 48 20.52 14.32 -6.01
C GLY A 48 19.10 13.84 -6.11
N ASN A 49 18.69 13.65 -7.36
CA ASN A 49 17.36 13.24 -7.84
C ASN A 49 16.82 11.90 -7.28
N ASN A 50 17.47 11.33 -6.28
CA ASN A 50 16.95 10.29 -5.41
C ASN A 50 16.68 10.92 -4.04
N PRO A 51 15.46 11.43 -3.77
CA PRO A 51 15.11 11.75 -2.39
C PRO A 51 15.35 10.48 -1.58
N PRO A 52 16.08 10.53 -0.44
CA PRO A 52 16.12 9.42 0.48
C PRO A 52 14.67 9.07 0.73
N SER A 53 14.31 7.83 0.45
CA SER A 53 12.94 7.36 0.60
C SER A 53 12.51 7.69 2.02
N ALA A 54 11.78 8.79 2.17
CA ALA A 54 11.19 9.17 3.44
C ALA A 54 10.29 8.01 3.82
N GLY A 55 10.73 7.15 4.74
CA GLY A 55 10.22 5.81 4.93
C GLY A 55 8.71 5.72 5.12
N LEU A 56 8.07 6.78 5.64
CA LEU A 56 6.61 6.84 5.80
C LEU A 56 5.88 7.25 4.50
N PHE A 57 6.41 8.19 3.74
CA PHE A 57 5.78 8.64 2.48
C PHE A 57 6.03 7.65 1.33
N SER A 58 7.18 6.97 1.32
CA SER A 58 7.49 5.92 0.37
C SER A 58 6.61 4.68 0.58
N LEU A 59 6.32 4.29 1.82
CA LEU A 59 5.39 3.21 2.13
C LEU A 59 3.97 3.55 1.64
N SER A 60 3.49 4.78 1.85
CA SER A 60 2.18 5.21 1.36
C SER A 60 2.11 5.23 -0.17
N ALA A 61 3.13 5.74 -0.86
CA ALA A 61 3.15 5.79 -2.32
C ALA A 61 3.22 4.38 -2.95
N ASN A 62 4.04 3.49 -2.38
CA ASN A 62 4.08 2.10 -2.80
C ASN A 62 2.76 1.38 -2.51
N TYR A 63 2.18 1.58 -1.33
CA TYR A 63 0.89 1.02 -0.97
C TYR A 63 -0.22 1.48 -1.91
N LEU A 64 -0.31 2.79 -2.22
CA LEU A 64 -1.26 3.35 -3.17
C LEU A 64 -1.08 2.76 -4.58
N LYS A 65 0.15 2.64 -5.07
CA LYS A 65 0.44 1.99 -6.36
C LYS A 65 0.03 0.50 -6.36
N HIS A 66 0.18 -0.18 -5.23
CA HIS A 66 -0.27 -1.55 -5.08
C HIS A 66 -1.79 -1.67 -5.07
N LEU A 67 -2.48 -0.79 -4.36
CA LEU A 67 -3.95 -0.72 -4.33
C LEU A 67 -4.53 -0.47 -5.71
N ASP A 68 -3.97 0.48 -6.48
CA ASP A 68 -4.45 0.82 -7.82
C ASP A 68 -4.43 -0.40 -8.76
N SER A 69 -3.37 -1.20 -8.72
CA SER A 69 -3.28 -2.45 -9.48
C SER A 69 -4.26 -3.53 -9.02
N VAL A 70 -4.51 -3.62 -7.71
CA VAL A 70 -5.44 -4.57 -7.11
C VAL A 70 -6.89 -4.16 -7.38
N GLU A 71 -7.21 -2.89 -7.17
CA GLU A 71 -8.54 -2.35 -7.48
C GLU A 71 -8.92 -2.57 -8.95
N LYS A 72 -7.97 -2.34 -9.86
CA LYS A 72 -8.17 -2.63 -11.28
C LYS A 72 -8.41 -4.12 -11.55
N ALA A 73 -7.69 -5.01 -10.86
CA ALA A 73 -7.86 -6.46 -11.02
C ALA A 73 -9.20 -6.97 -10.46
N ILE A 74 -9.69 -6.37 -9.38
CA ILE A 74 -10.97 -6.76 -8.75
C ILE A 74 -12.17 -6.32 -9.59
N ARG A 75 -12.06 -5.24 -10.35
CA ARG A 75 -13.18 -4.81 -11.24
C ARG A 75 -13.52 -5.93 -12.22
N SER A 76 -14.79 -6.29 -12.29
CA SER A 76 -15.32 -7.25 -13.24
C SER A 76 -16.25 -6.60 -14.25
N ARG A 77 -16.46 -7.28 -15.39
CA ARG A 77 -17.43 -6.85 -16.40
C ARG A 77 -18.87 -7.11 -15.95
N ALA A 78 -19.08 -8.20 -15.20
CA ALA A 78 -20.36 -8.54 -14.64
C ALA A 78 -20.60 -7.78 -13.31
N TYR A 79 -21.87 -7.62 -12.96
CA TYR A 79 -22.28 -7.02 -11.70
C TYR A 79 -21.76 -7.82 -10.49
N GLN A 80 -21.12 -7.15 -9.57
CA GLN A 80 -20.62 -7.71 -8.33
C GLN A 80 -21.69 -7.55 -7.25
N SER A 81 -22.37 -8.64 -6.92
CA SER A 81 -23.38 -8.63 -5.87
C SER A 81 -22.73 -8.72 -4.49
N PRO A 82 -23.02 -7.81 -3.54
CA PRO A 82 -22.66 -8.00 -2.16
C PRO A 82 -23.18 -9.33 -1.62
N GLY A 83 -22.36 -10.09 -0.88
CA GLY A 83 -22.74 -11.41 -0.36
C GLY A 83 -22.69 -12.56 -1.38
N ARG A 84 -22.28 -12.30 -2.62
CA ARG A 84 -22.03 -13.35 -3.63
C ARG A 84 -20.93 -14.32 -3.19
N TRP A 85 -19.91 -13.80 -2.53
CA TRP A 85 -18.71 -14.51 -2.12
C TRP A 85 -18.61 -14.54 -0.60
N ASP A 86 -18.37 -15.71 -0.03
CA ASP A 86 -18.30 -15.94 1.42
C ASP A 86 -16.93 -16.48 1.88
N ARG A 87 -16.09 -16.89 0.92
CA ARG A 87 -14.83 -17.58 1.21
C ARG A 87 -13.75 -17.21 0.20
N ILE A 88 -12.48 -17.23 0.67
CA ILE A 88 -11.31 -17.11 -0.20
C ILE A 88 -10.41 -18.31 0.03
N GLU A 89 -9.98 -18.95 -1.05
CA GLU A 89 -9.00 -20.03 -1.04
C GLU A 89 -7.78 -19.65 -1.87
N ILE A 90 -6.61 -19.68 -1.26
CA ILE A 90 -5.31 -19.49 -1.91
C ILE A 90 -4.66 -20.86 -2.09
N TYR A 91 -4.13 -21.14 -3.27
CA TYR A 91 -3.44 -22.38 -3.54
C TYR A 91 -2.29 -22.17 -4.54
N TYR A 92 -1.35 -23.12 -4.59
CA TYR A 92 -0.26 -23.08 -5.56
C TYR A 92 -0.67 -23.72 -6.87
N SER A 93 -0.14 -23.18 -7.97
CA SER A 93 -0.39 -23.71 -9.31
C SER A 93 0.17 -25.13 -9.52
N GLY A 94 1.14 -25.55 -8.69
CA GLY A 94 1.90 -26.79 -8.91
C GLY A 94 2.91 -26.68 -10.05
N THR A 95 3.10 -25.51 -10.63
CA THR A 95 4.04 -25.24 -11.75
C THR A 95 5.12 -24.25 -11.31
N LYS A 96 6.29 -24.33 -11.98
CA LYS A 96 7.43 -23.44 -11.66
C LYS A 96 7.30 -22.06 -12.28
N ALA A 97 6.55 -21.93 -13.37
CA ALA A 97 6.30 -20.69 -14.08
C ALA A 97 4.89 -20.71 -14.65
N GLY A 98 4.37 -19.54 -14.97
CA GLY A 98 3.10 -19.45 -15.66
C GLY A 98 2.46 -18.07 -15.58
N ASN A 99 1.60 -17.86 -16.55
CA ASN A 99 0.55 -16.87 -16.59
C ASN A 99 -0.74 -17.61 -16.93
N ILE A 100 -1.84 -16.90 -17.14
CA ILE A 100 -3.13 -17.53 -17.43
C ILE A 100 -3.03 -18.46 -18.66
N GLU A 101 -2.40 -18.03 -19.74
CA GLU A 101 -2.27 -18.78 -20.99
C GLU A 101 -1.44 -20.05 -20.80
N GLN A 102 -0.30 -19.92 -20.13
CA GLN A 102 0.60 -21.05 -19.86
C GLN A 102 -0.05 -22.06 -18.91
N LEU A 103 -0.77 -21.60 -17.87
CA LEU A 103 -1.47 -22.49 -16.95
C LEU A 103 -2.60 -23.23 -17.64
N ALA A 104 -3.34 -22.61 -18.55
CA ALA A 104 -4.36 -23.28 -19.35
C ALA A 104 -3.73 -24.38 -20.22
N SER A 105 -2.65 -24.05 -20.92
CA SER A 105 -1.93 -25.01 -21.79
C SER A 105 -1.35 -26.18 -20.99
N LEU A 106 -0.68 -25.93 -19.87
CA LEU A 106 -0.09 -26.96 -19.01
C LEU A 106 -1.15 -27.89 -18.37
N SER A 107 -2.34 -27.35 -18.14
CA SER A 107 -3.47 -28.11 -17.58
C SER A 107 -4.25 -28.87 -18.66
N GLY A 108 -3.87 -28.79 -19.95
CA GLY A 108 -4.57 -29.43 -21.04
C GLY A 108 -5.97 -28.91 -21.29
N LEU A 109 -6.22 -27.64 -20.93
CA LEU A 109 -7.52 -26.99 -21.09
C LEU A 109 -7.70 -26.51 -22.54
N ALA A 110 -8.94 -26.48 -23.01
CA ALA A 110 -9.25 -26.02 -24.36
C ALA A 110 -9.01 -24.52 -24.54
N GLY A 111 -9.18 -23.73 -23.45
CA GLY A 111 -8.96 -22.29 -23.44
C GLY A 111 -8.69 -21.73 -22.06
N VAL A 112 -8.34 -20.46 -22.01
CA VAL A 112 -8.08 -19.73 -20.76
C VAL A 112 -9.36 -19.57 -19.91
N GLU A 113 -10.52 -19.61 -20.51
CA GLU A 113 -11.83 -19.55 -19.86
C GLU A 113 -12.12 -20.78 -19.00
N ASP A 114 -11.46 -21.92 -19.29
CA ASP A 114 -11.62 -23.17 -18.54
C ASP A 114 -10.78 -23.21 -17.25
N ILE A 115 -9.86 -22.25 -17.08
CA ILE A 115 -9.06 -22.16 -15.85
C ILE A 115 -9.96 -22.11 -14.61
N ASN A 116 -9.66 -22.98 -13.64
CA ASN A 116 -10.49 -23.16 -12.44
C ASN A 116 -10.03 -22.29 -11.26
N CYS A 117 -9.79 -21.00 -11.51
CA CYS A 117 -9.55 -19.98 -10.48
C CYS A 117 -10.08 -18.62 -10.94
N HIS A 118 -10.16 -17.67 -10.02
CA HIS A 118 -10.59 -16.31 -10.31
C HIS A 118 -9.43 -15.36 -10.56
N PHE A 119 -8.30 -15.57 -9.86
CA PHE A 119 -7.09 -14.77 -10.02
C PHE A 119 -5.87 -15.66 -10.13
N VAL A 120 -4.92 -15.23 -10.94
CA VAL A 120 -3.58 -15.80 -11.03
C VAL A 120 -2.57 -14.76 -10.58
N ILE A 121 -1.68 -15.13 -9.64
CA ILE A 121 -0.58 -14.29 -9.18
C ILE A 121 0.71 -14.80 -9.82
N CYS A 122 1.20 -14.08 -10.82
CA CYS A 122 2.35 -14.48 -11.61
C CYS A 122 3.67 -14.38 -10.83
N ASN A 123 4.65 -15.20 -11.21
CA ASN A 123 6.04 -15.02 -10.84
C ASN A 123 6.83 -14.44 -12.02
N ARG A 124 8.11 -14.10 -11.81
CA ARG A 124 8.99 -13.52 -12.86
C ARG A 124 9.18 -14.38 -14.11
N LEU A 125 8.79 -15.63 -14.06
CA LEU A 125 9.02 -16.58 -15.15
C LEU A 125 7.85 -16.64 -16.13
N GLY A 126 6.68 -16.16 -15.77
CA GLY A 126 5.48 -16.18 -16.62
C GLY A 126 4.74 -14.84 -16.72
N GLY A 127 5.25 -13.79 -16.07
CA GLY A 127 4.70 -12.45 -16.06
C GLY A 127 5.53 -11.60 -15.09
N ASP A 128 5.09 -10.37 -14.78
CA ASP A 128 5.75 -9.59 -13.74
C ASP A 128 5.55 -10.25 -12.37
N ASP A 129 6.58 -10.15 -11.50
CA ASP A 129 6.50 -10.72 -10.15
C ASP A 129 5.33 -10.11 -9.37
N GLY A 130 4.42 -10.95 -8.90
CA GLY A 130 3.21 -10.51 -8.20
C GLY A 130 2.16 -9.84 -9.09
N GLN A 131 2.28 -9.90 -10.41
CA GLN A 131 1.22 -9.44 -11.31
C GLN A 131 -0.07 -10.23 -11.05
N ILE A 132 -1.16 -9.51 -10.85
CA ILE A 132 -2.49 -10.10 -10.64
C ILE A 132 -3.21 -10.15 -11.98
N GLN A 133 -3.53 -11.34 -12.45
CA GLN A 133 -4.28 -11.56 -13.66
C GLN A 133 -5.68 -12.11 -13.31
N PRO A 134 -6.76 -11.30 -13.47
CA PRO A 134 -8.12 -11.80 -13.32
C PRO A 134 -8.49 -12.70 -14.50
N THR A 135 -9.11 -13.84 -14.21
CA THR A 135 -9.58 -14.79 -15.23
C THR A 135 -10.95 -14.40 -15.78
N GLU A 136 -11.38 -15.08 -16.84
CA GLU A 136 -12.71 -14.90 -17.39
C GLU A 136 -13.82 -15.28 -16.39
N LYS A 137 -13.57 -16.27 -15.51
CA LYS A 137 -14.51 -16.61 -14.43
C LYS A 137 -14.74 -15.45 -13.48
N TRP A 138 -13.68 -14.72 -13.12
CA TRP A 138 -13.82 -13.50 -12.33
C TRP A 138 -14.55 -12.40 -13.09
N GLN A 139 -14.19 -12.19 -14.34
CA GLN A 139 -14.80 -11.14 -15.17
C GLN A 139 -16.31 -11.33 -15.35
N ARG A 140 -16.78 -12.58 -15.36
CA ARG A 140 -18.21 -12.95 -15.47
C ARG A 140 -18.85 -13.29 -14.12
N GLN A 141 -18.11 -13.21 -13.02
CA GLN A 141 -18.58 -13.59 -11.68
C GLN A 141 -19.14 -15.03 -11.64
N TRP A 142 -18.50 -15.93 -12.38
CA TRP A 142 -18.88 -17.33 -12.39
C TRP A 142 -18.30 -18.09 -11.21
N SER A 143 -19.09 -19.02 -10.68
CA SER A 143 -18.61 -19.97 -9.68
C SER A 143 -17.59 -20.92 -10.29
N ILE A 144 -16.67 -21.36 -9.45
CA ILE A 144 -15.69 -22.39 -9.78
C ILE A 144 -16.34 -23.75 -9.55
N ILE A 145 -16.09 -24.69 -10.46
CA ILE A 145 -16.59 -26.06 -10.34
C ILE A 145 -15.63 -26.83 -9.41
N PRO A 146 -16.11 -27.39 -8.29
CA PRO A 146 -15.30 -28.24 -7.41
C PRO A 146 -14.69 -29.40 -8.21
N GLY A 147 -13.38 -29.60 -8.06
CA GLY A 147 -12.66 -30.71 -8.65
C GLY A 147 -12.46 -31.85 -7.66
N ARG A 148 -11.77 -32.92 -8.11
CA ARG A 148 -11.52 -34.14 -7.32
C ARG A 148 -10.79 -33.84 -5.98
N ASN A 149 -9.98 -32.80 -5.89
CA ASN A 149 -9.17 -32.45 -4.74
C ASN A 149 -9.59 -31.13 -4.07
N TRP A 150 -10.78 -30.63 -4.39
CA TRP A 150 -11.27 -29.37 -3.84
C TRP A 150 -12.77 -29.44 -3.57
N TYR A 151 -13.15 -29.15 -2.35
CA TYR A 151 -14.54 -29.25 -1.86
C TYR A 151 -15.15 -27.87 -1.53
N GLY A 152 -14.66 -26.79 -2.16
CA GLY A 152 -15.18 -25.45 -1.94
C GLY A 152 -16.63 -25.30 -2.40
N SER A 153 -17.30 -24.28 -1.87
CA SER A 153 -18.65 -23.90 -2.30
C SER A 153 -18.62 -23.10 -3.61
N GLY A 154 -19.77 -22.98 -4.28
CA GLY A 154 -19.94 -22.08 -5.42
C GLY A 154 -19.76 -20.59 -5.10
N GLN A 155 -19.58 -20.24 -3.82
CA GLN A 155 -19.34 -18.88 -3.30
C GLN A 155 -17.87 -18.64 -2.90
N THR A 156 -16.97 -19.54 -3.27
CA THR A 156 -15.55 -19.44 -2.95
C THR A 156 -14.80 -18.71 -4.06
N ILE A 157 -14.07 -17.64 -3.71
CA ILE A 157 -13.07 -17.00 -4.57
C ILE A 157 -11.80 -17.82 -4.51
N ARG A 158 -11.25 -18.27 -5.63
CA ARG A 158 -9.98 -19.01 -5.69
C ARG A 158 -8.88 -18.15 -6.30
N ILE A 159 -7.74 -18.11 -5.59
CA ILE A 159 -6.53 -17.38 -5.99
C ILE A 159 -5.42 -18.41 -6.23
N CYS A 160 -4.94 -18.49 -7.46
CA CYS A 160 -3.84 -19.35 -7.87
C CYS A 160 -2.53 -18.58 -7.79
N VAL A 161 -1.61 -18.96 -6.91
CA VAL A 161 -0.27 -18.38 -6.85
C VAL A 161 0.69 -19.28 -7.63
N VAL A 162 1.40 -18.71 -8.60
CA VAL A 162 2.33 -19.46 -9.44
C VAL A 162 3.57 -19.84 -8.63
N ALA A 163 3.55 -21.06 -8.16
CA ALA A 163 4.63 -21.74 -7.43
C ALA A 163 4.38 -23.25 -7.46
N ASP A 164 5.41 -24.07 -7.34
CA ASP A 164 5.21 -25.53 -7.27
C ASP A 164 4.97 -26.04 -5.84
N GLY A 165 5.23 -25.18 -4.84
CA GLY A 165 5.03 -25.48 -3.42
C GLY A 165 6.01 -26.51 -2.85
N LYS A 166 7.01 -26.94 -3.63
CA LYS A 166 8.02 -27.94 -3.24
C LYS A 166 9.44 -27.39 -3.37
N THR A 167 9.82 -26.94 -4.55
CA THR A 167 11.14 -26.39 -4.87
C THR A 167 11.12 -24.89 -5.10
N ILE A 168 10.00 -24.36 -5.61
CA ILE A 168 9.78 -22.93 -5.82
C ILE A 168 8.59 -22.51 -4.96
N TYR A 169 8.90 -21.69 -3.95
CA TYR A 169 7.91 -21.06 -3.09
C TYR A 169 7.56 -19.66 -3.61
N PRO A 170 6.40 -19.13 -3.23
CA PRO A 170 6.04 -17.77 -3.58
C PRO A 170 7.09 -16.76 -3.12
N THR A 171 7.41 -15.80 -3.98
CA THR A 171 8.29 -14.67 -3.62
C THR A 171 7.64 -13.81 -2.53
N GLY A 172 8.45 -13.03 -1.81
CA GLY A 172 7.92 -12.06 -0.85
C GLY A 172 6.94 -11.08 -1.51
N TYR A 173 7.19 -10.72 -2.77
CA TYR A 173 6.34 -9.81 -3.52
C TYR A 173 5.01 -10.46 -3.93
N GLN A 174 5.01 -11.71 -4.38
CA GLN A 174 3.77 -12.46 -4.61
C GLN A 174 2.94 -12.58 -3.33
N LYS A 175 3.57 -12.90 -2.19
CA LYS A 175 2.87 -12.96 -0.90
C LYS A 175 2.22 -11.63 -0.54
N GLN A 176 2.96 -10.53 -0.64
CA GLN A 176 2.46 -9.19 -0.38
C GLN A 176 1.28 -8.82 -1.29
N LYS A 177 1.40 -9.09 -2.60
CA LYS A 177 0.33 -8.81 -3.56
C LYS A 177 -0.92 -9.65 -3.30
N THR A 178 -0.73 -10.92 -2.96
CA THR A 178 -1.84 -11.80 -2.58
C THR A 178 -2.54 -11.29 -1.32
N GLN A 179 -1.77 -10.84 -0.32
CA GLN A 179 -2.33 -10.30 0.92
C GLN A 179 -3.20 -9.06 0.64
N VAL A 180 -2.69 -8.09 -0.13
CA VAL A 180 -3.44 -6.87 -0.49
C VAL A 180 -4.70 -7.22 -1.29
N LEU A 181 -4.62 -8.20 -2.20
CA LEU A 181 -5.81 -8.69 -2.94
C LEU A 181 -6.85 -9.29 -2.01
N VAL A 182 -6.43 -10.12 -1.06
CA VAL A 182 -7.32 -10.75 -0.06
C VAL A 182 -8.00 -9.68 0.79
N GLU A 183 -7.24 -8.73 1.34
CA GLU A 183 -7.79 -7.63 2.15
C GLU A 183 -8.83 -6.81 1.39
N GLU A 184 -8.57 -6.53 0.11
CA GLU A 184 -9.50 -5.78 -0.73
C GLU A 184 -10.76 -6.59 -1.06
N LEU A 185 -10.64 -7.90 -1.32
CA LEU A 185 -11.78 -8.79 -1.52
C LEU A 185 -12.63 -8.94 -0.26
N GLN A 186 -11.98 -9.07 0.91
CA GLN A 186 -12.67 -9.09 2.20
C GLN A 186 -13.46 -7.79 2.42
N ARG A 187 -12.84 -6.65 2.17
CA ARG A 187 -13.49 -5.34 2.29
C ARG A 187 -14.66 -5.17 1.33
N THR A 188 -14.50 -5.63 0.09
CA THR A 188 -15.52 -5.46 -0.97
C THR A 188 -16.74 -6.36 -0.76
N PHE A 189 -16.54 -7.61 -0.32
CA PHE A 189 -17.61 -8.62 -0.22
C PHE A 189 -18.01 -8.95 1.22
N GLY A 190 -17.38 -8.36 2.23
CA GLY A 190 -17.66 -8.63 3.64
C GLY A 190 -17.19 -10.02 4.09
N ILE A 191 -16.17 -10.61 3.45
CA ILE A 191 -15.67 -11.95 3.78
C ILE A 191 -14.88 -11.88 5.09
N LEU A 192 -15.22 -12.77 6.03
CA LEU A 192 -14.58 -12.83 7.34
C LEU A 192 -13.16 -13.40 7.23
N ALA A 193 -12.27 -13.00 8.15
CA ALA A 193 -10.88 -13.43 8.14
C ALA A 193 -10.73 -14.95 8.33
N GLU A 194 -11.61 -15.57 9.13
CA GLU A 194 -11.65 -17.03 9.34
C GLU A 194 -12.11 -17.80 8.09
N SER A 195 -12.71 -17.13 7.12
CA SER A 195 -13.12 -17.71 5.83
C SER A 195 -12.04 -17.63 4.76
N VAL A 196 -10.80 -17.22 5.13
CA VAL A 196 -9.64 -17.17 4.23
C VAL A 196 -8.71 -18.36 4.49
N TYR A 197 -8.50 -19.17 3.48
CA TYR A 197 -7.69 -20.39 3.55
C TYR A 197 -6.38 -20.23 2.77
N TYR A 198 -5.27 -20.38 3.47
CA TYR A 198 -3.92 -20.34 2.90
C TYR A 198 -3.34 -21.75 2.81
N PRO A 199 -2.44 -22.02 1.85
CA PRO A 199 -1.72 -23.28 1.81
C PRO A 199 -0.80 -23.42 3.04
N GLY A 200 -0.59 -24.65 3.53
CA GLY A 200 0.12 -24.91 4.80
C GLY A 200 1.55 -24.35 4.85
N SER A 201 2.19 -24.15 3.71
CA SER A 201 3.54 -23.58 3.57
C SER A 201 3.55 -22.06 3.31
N TRP A 202 2.44 -21.36 3.55
CA TRP A 202 2.33 -19.91 3.31
C TRP A 202 3.14 -19.05 4.29
N ARG A 203 3.46 -19.59 5.48
CA ARG A 203 4.18 -18.89 6.57
C ARG A 203 5.63 -18.59 6.23
#